data_9f0ccdd592e293229d93a9fb5b9a92b6
#
_entry.id   9f0ccdd592e293229d93a9fb5b9a92b6
#
_cell.length_a   1.000
_cell.length_b   1.000
_cell.length_c   1.000
_cell.angle_alpha   90.00
_cell.angle_beta   90.00
_cell.angle_gamma   90.00
#
_symmetry.space_group_name_H-M   'P 1'
#
loop_
_entity.id
_entity.type
_entity.pdbx_description
1 polymer ?
#
loop_
_entity_poly.entity_id
_entity_poly.type
_entity_poly.pdbx_seq_one_letter_code
_entity_poly.pdbx_strand_id
1 'polypeptide(L)'
;SMMAASCYAGSFLPNSEQQKSVDIVFSSPQDLTVSLIPVSGLKAGKNAPSAKIAKLVVNSTTLKEFGVRGISNNVVDSTGTAWRVAGKNTGKEIGVGLSSDSLRRSDSTEKWNGVNWMTFNSNDTLDIVLTGPAQNVTADTYPITLDVVGYQP
;
A
#
# COMPACT_ATOMS: atom_id res chain seq x y z
N SER A 1 -68.50 11.21 -14.38
CA SER A 1 -68.25 10.76 -13.61
C SER A 1 -68.78 10.75 -12.41
N MET A 2 -69.11 10.37 -11.90
CA MET A 2 -69.47 10.34 -10.89
C MET A 2 -69.11 9.75 -10.07
N MET A 3 -69.21 9.70 -9.27
CA MET A 3 -68.81 9.11 -8.49
C MET A 3 -69.43 9.03 -7.34
N ALA A 4 -69.73 8.14 -6.89
CA ALA A 4 -70.30 7.86 -5.65
C ALA A 4 -69.26 7.97 -4.57
N ALA A 5 -69.00 9.09 -4.26
CA ALA A 5 -67.83 9.34 -3.48
C ALA A 5 -67.82 8.67 -2.12
N SER A 6 -68.94 8.70 -1.44
CA SER A 6 -68.95 8.20 -0.07
C SER A 6 -68.67 6.71 0.07
N CYS A 7 -68.92 5.95 -0.99
CA CYS A 7 -68.71 4.51 -1.00
C CYS A 7 -67.46 4.10 -1.75
N TYR A 8 -66.70 5.07 -2.17
CA TYR A 8 -65.57 4.79 -3.02
C TYR A 8 -64.39 4.19 -2.20
N ALA A 9 -63.96 3.03 -2.54
CA ALA A 9 -62.76 2.43 -1.97
C ALA A 9 -61.56 2.77 -2.83
N GLY A 10 -60.47 3.06 -2.19
CA GLY A 10 -59.23 3.28 -2.89
C GLY A 10 -58.77 2.02 -3.65
N SER A 11 -57.95 2.21 -4.60
CA SER A 11 -57.40 1.10 -5.37
C SER A 11 -55.94 1.36 -5.75
N PHE A 12 -55.15 0.31 -5.91
CA PHE A 12 -53.80 0.42 -6.40
C PHE A 12 -53.84 0.72 -7.89
N LEU A 13 -52.85 1.51 -8.34
CA LEU A 13 -52.70 1.86 -9.76
C LEU A 13 -51.61 0.98 -10.36
N PRO A 14 -51.96 0.00 -11.18
CA PRO A 14 -50.95 -0.95 -11.68
C PRO A 14 -49.81 -0.32 -12.44
N ASN A 15 -50.07 0.73 -13.20
CA ASN A 15 -49.03 1.36 -14.02
C ASN A 15 -48.16 2.35 -13.23
N SER A 16 -48.45 2.56 -11.97
CA SER A 16 -47.65 3.48 -11.13
C SER A 16 -46.61 2.74 -10.29
N GLU A 17 -46.61 1.41 -10.35
CA GLU A 17 -45.63 0.65 -9.57
C GLU A 17 -44.22 0.91 -10.04
N GLN A 18 -43.32 1.14 -9.10
CA GLN A 18 -41.91 1.35 -9.37
C GLN A 18 -41.09 0.54 -8.38
N GLN A 19 -40.00 -0.02 -8.87
CA GLN A 19 -39.09 -0.76 -8.05
C GLN A 19 -37.77 0.01 -7.96
N LYS A 20 -37.29 0.20 -6.75
CA LYS A 20 -36.02 0.89 -6.48
C LYS A 20 -35.16 0.02 -5.58
N SER A 21 -33.89 0.04 -5.82
CA SER A 21 -32.94 -0.67 -4.97
C SER A 21 -31.72 0.19 -4.69
N VAL A 22 -31.07 -0.10 -3.57
CA VAL A 22 -29.81 0.53 -3.19
C VAL A 22 -28.97 -0.49 -2.46
N ASP A 23 -27.68 -0.46 -2.69
CA ASP A 23 -26.74 -1.33 -1.98
C ASP A 23 -26.35 -0.70 -0.65
N ILE A 24 -26.49 -1.46 0.43
CA ILE A 24 -26.01 -1.07 1.75
C ILE A 24 -24.76 -1.87 2.02
N VAL A 25 -23.67 -1.18 2.28
CA VAL A 25 -22.35 -1.80 2.46
C VAL A 25 -21.93 -1.70 3.92
N PHE A 26 -21.66 -2.85 4.53
CA PHE A 26 -21.05 -2.93 5.85
C PHE A 26 -19.61 -3.41 5.64
N SER A 27 -18.66 -2.51 5.81
CA SER A 27 -17.24 -2.83 5.65
C SER A 27 -16.65 -3.32 6.95
N SER A 28 -15.71 -4.26 6.85
CA SER A 28 -14.91 -4.64 8.01
C SER A 28 -14.06 -3.45 8.43
N PRO A 29 -13.96 -3.15 9.74
CA PRO A 29 -13.08 -2.10 10.20
C PRO A 29 -11.64 -2.44 9.82
N GLN A 30 -10.93 -1.49 9.25
CA GLN A 30 -9.52 -1.63 8.95
C GLN A 30 -8.77 -0.65 9.84
N ASP A 31 -7.83 -1.19 10.62
CA ASP A 31 -7.05 -0.42 11.57
C ASP A 31 -5.58 -0.51 11.18
N LEU A 32 -5.29 -0.16 9.95
CA LEU A 32 -3.93 -0.14 9.45
C LEU A 32 -3.51 1.30 9.18
N THR A 33 -2.53 1.78 9.95
CA THR A 33 -1.93 3.10 9.77
C THR A 33 -0.53 2.92 9.22
N VAL A 34 -0.26 3.54 8.06
CA VAL A 34 1.01 3.42 7.36
C VAL A 34 1.65 4.80 7.26
N SER A 35 2.89 4.91 7.69
CA SER A 35 3.69 6.12 7.53
C SER A 35 4.99 5.77 6.84
N LEU A 36 5.31 6.51 5.79
CA LEU A 36 6.59 6.41 5.07
C LEU A 36 7.32 7.73 5.27
N ILE A 37 8.42 7.69 6.02
CA ILE A 37 9.10 8.88 6.51
C ILE A 37 10.47 8.97 5.85
N PRO A 38 10.71 9.99 5.02
CA PRO A 38 12.02 10.16 4.39
C PRO A 38 13.08 10.60 5.41
N VAL A 39 14.32 10.14 5.20
CA VAL A 39 15.47 10.68 5.89
C VAL A 39 15.80 12.04 5.26
N SER A 40 15.98 13.05 6.09
CA SER A 40 16.35 14.39 5.63
C SER A 40 17.87 14.55 5.51
N GLY A 41 18.29 15.52 4.70
CA GLY A 41 19.70 15.88 4.58
C GLY A 41 20.54 14.89 3.76
N LEU A 42 19.93 14.05 2.95
CA LEU A 42 20.65 13.16 2.04
C LEU A 42 21.36 13.96 0.96
N LYS A 43 22.56 13.53 0.61
CA LYS A 43 23.43 14.24 -0.32
C LYS A 43 23.66 13.44 -1.59
N ALA A 44 23.65 14.12 -2.73
CA ALA A 44 24.09 13.55 -3.99
C ALA A 44 25.57 13.15 -3.90
N GLY A 45 26.02 12.31 -4.83
CA GLY A 45 27.37 11.79 -4.84
C GLY A 45 27.44 10.40 -4.24
N LYS A 46 28.59 10.03 -3.76
CA LYS A 46 28.86 8.70 -3.24
C LYS A 46 28.15 8.51 -1.89
N ASN A 47 27.27 7.53 -1.84
CA ASN A 47 26.57 7.12 -0.63
C ASN A 47 27.02 5.72 -0.24
N ALA A 48 27.21 5.49 1.05
CA ALA A 48 27.69 4.21 1.57
C ALA A 48 26.71 3.06 1.29
N PRO A 49 27.16 1.80 1.27
CA PRO A 49 26.27 0.66 1.19
C PRO A 49 25.27 0.68 2.33
N SER A 50 24.02 0.34 2.04
CA SER A 50 22.93 0.28 3.04
C SER A 50 22.62 1.59 3.71
N ALA A 51 22.94 2.72 3.08
CA ALA A 51 22.58 4.04 3.61
C ALA A 51 21.05 4.13 3.73
N LYS A 52 20.56 4.50 4.89
CA LYS A 52 19.12 4.63 5.15
C LYS A 52 18.56 5.85 4.46
N ILE A 53 17.46 5.67 3.72
CA ILE A 53 16.82 6.76 2.97
C ILE A 53 15.38 7.02 3.41
N ALA A 54 14.72 6.04 4.01
CA ALA A 54 13.37 6.19 4.51
C ALA A 54 13.08 5.15 5.60
N LYS A 55 12.00 5.38 6.32
CA LYS A 55 11.51 4.50 7.37
C LYS A 55 10.05 4.22 7.12
N LEU A 56 9.66 2.95 7.16
CA LEU A 56 8.27 2.52 7.05
C LEU A 56 7.79 2.13 8.44
N VAL A 57 6.73 2.79 8.89
CA VAL A 57 6.08 2.49 10.17
C VAL A 57 4.66 2.02 9.88
N VAL A 58 4.33 0.82 10.31
CA VAL A 58 3.00 0.24 10.12
C VAL A 58 2.46 -0.13 11.49
N ASN A 59 1.35 0.51 11.85
CA ASN A 59 0.70 0.30 13.14
C ASN A 59 -0.70 -0.28 12.95
N SER A 60 -1.07 -1.18 13.84
CA SER A 60 -2.41 -1.74 13.90
C SER A 60 -2.70 -2.23 15.31
N THR A 61 -3.95 -2.07 15.75
CA THR A 61 -4.43 -2.66 17.00
C THR A 61 -5.17 -3.97 16.78
N THR A 62 -5.55 -4.26 15.52
CA THR A 62 -6.35 -5.44 15.17
C THR A 62 -5.59 -6.46 14.32
N LEU A 63 -4.67 -6.02 13.48
CA LEU A 63 -3.90 -6.90 12.59
C LEU A 63 -2.53 -7.16 13.19
N LYS A 64 -2.12 -8.42 13.19
CA LYS A 64 -0.83 -8.82 13.75
C LYS A 64 0.33 -8.66 12.78
N GLU A 65 0.05 -8.77 11.49
CA GLU A 65 1.07 -8.74 10.46
C GLU A 65 0.63 -7.93 9.25
N PHE A 66 1.59 -7.57 8.44
CA PHE A 66 1.37 -6.91 7.15
C PHE A 66 2.38 -7.41 6.12
N GLY A 67 1.98 -7.33 4.86
CA GLY A 67 2.88 -7.54 3.73
C GLY A 67 3.29 -6.21 3.12
N VAL A 68 4.45 -6.18 2.48
CA VAL A 68 4.95 -4.98 1.81
C VAL A 68 5.65 -5.34 0.50
N ARG A 69 5.47 -4.51 -0.53
CA ARG A 69 6.17 -4.61 -1.81
C ARG A 69 6.43 -3.21 -2.34
N GLY A 70 7.63 -3.02 -2.91
CA GLY A 70 7.91 -1.82 -3.68
C GLY A 70 7.12 -1.80 -4.98
N ILE A 71 6.70 -0.61 -5.39
CA ILE A 71 6.05 -0.39 -6.69
C ILE A 71 7.04 0.30 -7.60
N SER A 72 7.40 -0.36 -8.68
CA SER A 72 8.36 0.14 -9.65
C SER A 72 8.21 -0.64 -10.96
N ASN A 73 8.60 -0.01 -12.07
CA ASN A 73 8.73 -0.70 -13.34
C ASN A 73 9.94 -1.66 -13.35
N ASN A 74 10.78 -1.57 -12.34
CA ASN A 74 12.00 -2.39 -12.25
C ASN A 74 12.17 -2.94 -10.83
N VAL A 75 11.34 -3.92 -10.49
CA VAL A 75 11.49 -4.73 -9.27
C VAL A 75 12.55 -5.78 -9.54
N VAL A 76 13.53 -5.90 -8.65
CA VAL A 76 14.71 -6.72 -8.91
C VAL A 76 14.71 -8.06 -8.18
N ASP A 77 13.72 -8.31 -7.31
CA ASP A 77 13.57 -9.61 -6.64
C ASP A 77 12.14 -10.11 -6.68
N SER A 78 11.94 -11.39 -6.35
CA SER A 78 10.63 -12.04 -6.44
C SER A 78 9.66 -11.58 -5.35
N THR A 79 10.16 -11.03 -4.26
CA THR A 79 9.34 -10.59 -3.12
C THR A 79 9.03 -9.10 -3.14
N GLY A 80 9.55 -8.37 -4.12
CA GLY A 80 9.32 -6.93 -4.25
C GLY A 80 9.96 -6.12 -3.12
N THR A 81 11.00 -6.65 -2.48
CA THR A 81 11.67 -5.98 -1.37
C THR A 81 12.90 -5.20 -1.82
N ALA A 82 13.25 -5.28 -3.10
CA ALA A 82 14.29 -4.48 -3.73
C ALA A 82 13.81 -4.04 -5.12
N TRP A 83 14.00 -2.78 -5.45
CA TRP A 83 13.57 -2.22 -6.73
C TRP A 83 14.45 -1.04 -7.13
N ARG A 84 14.27 -0.57 -8.34
CA ARG A 84 14.99 0.61 -8.84
C ARG A 84 14.01 1.76 -9.00
N VAL A 85 14.49 2.95 -8.73
CA VAL A 85 13.71 4.18 -8.77
C VAL A 85 14.41 5.19 -9.66
N ALA A 86 13.68 5.76 -10.59
CA ALA A 86 14.19 6.82 -11.46
C ALA A 86 13.98 8.19 -10.84
N GLY A 87 14.96 9.05 -10.95
CA GLY A 87 14.84 10.45 -10.58
C GLY A 87 13.84 11.17 -11.47
N LYS A 88 13.03 12.04 -10.91
CA LYS A 88 11.96 12.73 -11.61
C LYS A 88 12.46 13.61 -12.75
N ASN A 89 13.64 14.22 -12.62
CA ASN A 89 14.15 15.19 -13.57
C ASN A 89 15.17 14.60 -14.53
N THR A 90 16.05 13.72 -14.03
CA THR A 90 17.17 13.16 -14.81
C THR A 90 16.87 11.80 -15.40
N GLY A 91 15.94 11.06 -14.81
CA GLY A 91 15.70 9.65 -15.17
C GLY A 91 16.79 8.70 -14.70
N LYS A 92 17.81 9.20 -14.00
CA LYS A 92 18.85 8.34 -13.44
C LYS A 92 18.27 7.48 -12.33
N GLU A 93 18.70 6.21 -12.28
CA GLU A 93 18.13 5.26 -11.34
C GLU A 93 19.03 5.03 -10.14
N ILE A 94 18.38 4.79 -9.00
CA ILE A 94 19.02 4.27 -7.79
C ILE A 94 18.38 2.94 -7.43
N GLY A 95 19.15 2.06 -6.79
CA GLY A 95 18.62 0.80 -6.22
C GLY A 95 18.24 1.02 -4.77
N VAL A 96 17.04 0.62 -4.42
CA VAL A 96 16.49 0.76 -3.06
C VAL A 96 15.85 -0.55 -2.61
N GLY A 97 15.67 -0.71 -1.32
CA GLY A 97 14.99 -1.87 -0.78
C GLY A 97 14.94 -1.86 0.73
N LEU A 98 14.32 -2.88 1.29
CA LEU A 98 14.36 -3.10 2.73
C LEU A 98 15.77 -3.46 3.17
N SER A 99 16.19 -2.95 4.33
CA SER A 99 17.50 -3.27 4.88
C SER A 99 17.62 -4.75 5.22
N SER A 100 18.85 -5.25 5.27
CA SER A 100 19.10 -6.65 5.69
C SER A 100 18.54 -6.92 7.08
N ASP A 101 18.66 -5.96 7.99
CA ASP A 101 18.09 -6.11 9.34
C ASP A 101 16.57 -6.20 9.30
N SER A 102 15.92 -5.41 8.48
CA SER A 102 14.46 -5.47 8.31
C SER A 102 14.05 -6.81 7.70
N LEU A 103 14.74 -7.27 6.66
CA LEU A 103 14.43 -8.53 6.01
C LEU A 103 14.56 -9.73 6.96
N ARG A 104 15.51 -9.69 7.89
CA ARG A 104 15.67 -10.76 8.90
C ARG A 104 14.50 -10.86 9.86
N ARG A 105 13.69 -9.82 9.99
CA ARG A 105 12.51 -9.83 10.87
C ARG A 105 11.24 -10.28 10.17
N SER A 106 11.32 -10.69 8.91
CA SER A 106 10.18 -11.24 8.19
C SER A 106 9.70 -12.53 8.84
N ASP A 107 8.39 -12.70 8.95
CA ASP A 107 7.77 -13.91 9.48
C ASP A 107 7.59 -14.96 8.41
N SER A 108 7.14 -14.58 7.24
CA SER A 108 6.87 -15.54 6.16
C SER A 108 6.87 -14.83 4.80
N THR A 109 6.79 -15.65 3.76
CA THR A 109 6.56 -15.18 2.39
C THR A 109 5.26 -15.82 1.92
N GLU A 110 4.31 -14.98 1.53
CA GLU A 110 2.97 -15.42 1.16
C GLU A 110 2.62 -14.94 -0.24
N LYS A 111 1.87 -15.75 -0.96
CA LYS A 111 1.44 -15.42 -2.31
C LYS A 111 0.07 -14.76 -2.29
N TRP A 112 -0.05 -13.61 -2.95
CA TRP A 112 -1.32 -12.91 -3.11
C TRP A 112 -1.28 -12.07 -4.39
N ASN A 113 -2.40 -12.06 -5.12
CA ASN A 113 -2.50 -11.38 -6.42
C ASN A 113 -1.37 -11.76 -7.39
N GLY A 114 -1.00 -13.05 -7.40
CA GLY A 114 -0.01 -13.58 -8.33
C GLY A 114 1.44 -13.26 -8.00
N VAL A 115 1.72 -12.57 -6.90
CA VAL A 115 3.09 -12.22 -6.49
C VAL A 115 3.36 -12.62 -5.04
N ASN A 116 4.62 -12.70 -4.69
CA ASN A 116 5.04 -13.05 -3.34
C ASN A 116 5.20 -11.79 -2.49
N TRP A 117 4.78 -11.89 -1.24
CA TRP A 117 4.86 -10.84 -0.25
C TRP A 117 5.60 -11.35 0.97
N MET A 118 6.60 -10.65 1.42
CA MET A 118 7.17 -10.90 2.74
C MET A 118 6.29 -10.24 3.79
N THR A 119 6.03 -10.97 4.88
CA THR A 119 5.19 -10.48 5.97
C THR A 119 6.05 -10.09 7.17
N PHE A 120 5.58 -9.10 7.91
CA PHE A 120 6.26 -8.54 9.07
C PHE A 120 5.24 -8.29 10.18
N ASN A 121 5.72 -8.23 11.41
CA ASN A 121 4.86 -7.91 12.54
C ASN A 121 4.40 -6.45 12.48
N SER A 122 3.10 -6.24 12.70
CA SER A 122 2.55 -4.91 12.89
C SER A 122 3.22 -4.23 14.08
N ASN A 123 3.27 -2.89 14.04
CA ASN A 123 3.93 -2.04 15.03
C ASN A 123 5.47 -2.17 15.01
N ASP A 124 5.99 -2.84 14.00
CA ASP A 124 7.40 -2.88 13.72
C ASP A 124 7.79 -1.74 12.78
N THR A 125 9.05 -1.39 12.76
CA THR A 125 9.59 -0.35 11.89
C THR A 125 10.58 -0.98 10.93
N LEU A 126 10.40 -0.71 9.62
CA LEU A 126 11.29 -1.20 8.59
C LEU A 126 12.09 -0.06 7.99
N ASP A 127 13.36 -0.31 7.72
CA ASP A 127 14.23 0.67 7.07
C ASP A 127 14.31 0.40 5.57
N ILE A 128 14.21 1.47 4.79
CA ILE A 128 14.48 1.46 3.36
C ILE A 128 15.86 2.06 3.14
N VAL A 129 16.68 1.37 2.39
CA VAL A 129 18.09 1.71 2.19
C VAL A 129 18.46 1.73 0.71
N LEU A 130 19.59 2.33 0.39
CA LEU A 130 20.24 2.12 -0.89
C LEU A 130 20.84 0.71 -0.91
N THR A 131 20.48 -0.09 -1.91
CA THR A 131 20.88 -1.49 -2.00
C THR A 131 22.21 -1.67 -2.70
N GLY A 132 22.84 -2.85 -2.47
CA GLY A 132 24.07 -3.22 -3.11
C GLY A 132 25.29 -2.46 -2.58
N PRO A 133 26.37 -2.35 -3.37
CA PRO A 133 27.54 -1.58 -2.98
C PRO A 133 27.23 -0.09 -2.92
N ALA A 134 28.21 0.71 -2.52
CA ALA A 134 28.09 2.17 -2.53
C ALA A 134 27.55 2.65 -3.87
N GLN A 135 26.59 3.57 -3.83
CA GLN A 135 25.98 4.14 -5.03
C GLN A 135 26.40 5.60 -5.20
N ASN A 136 26.67 5.98 -6.44
CA ASN A 136 26.89 7.37 -6.80
C ASN A 136 25.55 7.96 -7.26
N VAL A 137 24.91 8.73 -6.39
CA VAL A 137 23.54 9.21 -6.59
C VAL A 137 23.56 10.58 -7.26
N THR A 138 22.92 10.68 -8.41
CA THR A 138 22.74 11.95 -9.10
C THR A 138 21.73 12.81 -8.33
N ALA A 139 22.01 14.11 -8.22
CA ALA A 139 21.11 15.04 -7.56
C ALA A 139 19.75 15.06 -8.28
N ASP A 140 18.70 14.67 -7.57
CA ASP A 140 17.33 14.59 -8.10
C ASP A 140 16.37 14.32 -6.95
N THR A 141 15.09 14.20 -7.30
CA THR A 141 14.03 13.72 -6.42
C THR A 141 13.66 12.30 -6.85
N TYR A 142 13.72 11.36 -5.91
CA TYR A 142 13.46 9.95 -6.17
C TYR A 142 12.21 9.52 -5.41
N PRO A 143 11.08 9.26 -6.10
CA PRO A 143 9.85 8.86 -5.43
C PRO A 143 9.92 7.40 -4.98
N ILE A 144 9.79 7.18 -3.69
CA ILE A 144 9.68 5.84 -3.12
C ILE A 144 8.20 5.52 -2.99
N THR A 145 7.76 4.47 -3.67
CA THR A 145 6.37 4.03 -3.66
C THR A 145 6.33 2.55 -3.29
N LEU A 146 5.44 2.21 -2.37
CA LEU A 146 5.25 0.82 -1.98
C LEU A 146 3.80 0.56 -1.60
N ASP A 147 3.42 -0.70 -1.65
CA ASP A 147 2.14 -1.19 -1.17
C ASP A 147 2.32 -1.87 0.18
N VAL A 148 1.37 -1.62 1.06
CA VAL A 148 1.24 -2.29 2.35
C VAL A 148 -0.15 -2.89 2.44
N VAL A 149 -0.22 -4.15 2.84
CA VAL A 149 -1.50 -4.86 2.99
C VAL A 149 -1.51 -5.61 4.31
N GLY A 150 -2.63 -5.54 5.04
CA GLY A 150 -2.78 -6.31 6.26
C GLY A 150 -2.77 -7.81 5.97
N TYR A 151 -2.11 -8.57 6.83
CA TYR A 151 -2.05 -10.03 6.73
C TYR A 151 -2.52 -10.66 8.04
N GLN A 152 -3.40 -11.64 7.90
CA GLN A 152 -3.94 -12.41 9.03
C GLN A 152 -3.41 -13.84 8.90
N PRO A 153 -2.44 -14.23 9.72
CA PRO A 153 -1.89 -15.56 9.65
C PRO A 153 -2.89 -16.66 10.06
#